data_fd3c681fe9ae98561a61b5d6b372bbbb
#
_entry.id   fd3c681fe9ae98561a61b5d6b372bbbb
#
_cell.length_a   1.000
_cell.length_b   1.000
_cell.length_c   1.000
_cell.angle_alpha   90.00
_cell.angle_beta   90.00
_cell.angle_gamma   90.00
#
_symmetry.space_group_name_H-M   'P 1'
#
loop_
_entity.id
_entity.type
_entity.pdbx_description
1 polymer ?
#
loop_
_entity_poly.entity_id
_entity_poly.type
_entity_poly.pdbx_seq_one_letter_code
_entity_poly.pdbx_strand_id
1 'polypeptide(L)'
;SAASDVYKRQSLDNPLQIDNENINRLIEVLANNRLSVKEMMAAVGLKNRENFMEYSLNPAIKEGFVSMLYPDKPRHPRQKYMLTIKGLAVYNSNNMK
;
A
#
# COMPACT_ATOMS: atom_id res chain seq x y z
N SER A 1 -27.88 18.60 1.67
CA SER A 1 -28.82 17.81 2.38
C SER A 1 -28.10 16.77 3.22
N ALA A 2 -28.82 16.26 4.16
CA ALA A 2 -28.25 15.20 4.97
C ALA A 2 -27.83 14.03 4.09
N ALA A 3 -28.55 13.84 3.02
CA ALA A 3 -28.21 12.77 2.11
C ALA A 3 -26.85 12.96 1.50
N SER A 4 -26.51 14.20 1.16
CA SER A 4 -25.22 14.39 0.56
C SER A 4 -24.10 14.19 1.56
N ASP A 5 -24.37 14.48 2.84
CA ASP A 5 -23.36 14.20 3.84
C ASP A 5 -23.13 12.72 3.97
N VAL A 6 -24.17 11.98 3.80
CA VAL A 6 -24.05 10.54 3.87
C VAL A 6 -23.17 10.03 2.77
N TYR A 7 -23.16 10.70 1.67
CA TYR A 7 -22.38 10.23 0.54
C TYR A 7 -20.93 10.15 0.79
N LYS A 8 -20.43 10.97 1.64
CA LYS A 8 -19.02 10.88 1.92
C LYS A 8 -18.67 9.55 2.50
N ARG A 9 -19.63 8.97 3.17
CA ARG A 9 -19.34 7.70 3.78
C ARG A 9 -19.34 6.59 2.79
N GLN A 10 -19.78 6.85 1.60
CA GLN A 10 -19.76 5.80 0.61
C GLN A 10 -18.37 5.36 0.30
N SER A 11 -17.42 6.27 0.42
CA SER A 11 -16.05 5.83 0.26
C SER A 11 -15.67 4.85 1.34
N LEU A 12 -16.31 4.95 2.49
CA LEU A 12 -16.07 3.99 3.57
C LEU A 12 -16.70 2.65 3.30
N ASP A 13 -17.73 2.65 2.48
CA ASP A 13 -18.40 1.42 2.14
C ASP A 13 -17.71 0.67 1.03
N ASN A 14 -16.71 1.29 0.43
CA ASN A 14 -15.97 0.66 -0.64
C ASN A 14 -14.63 0.18 -0.12
N PRO A 15 -14.50 -1.10 0.20
CA PRO A 15 -13.25 -1.61 0.77
C PRO A 15 -12.06 -1.53 -0.15
N LEU A 16 -12.29 -1.24 -1.43
CA LEU A 16 -11.20 -1.13 -2.39
C LEU A 16 -10.71 0.30 -2.57
N GLN A 17 -11.29 1.25 -1.84
CA GLN A 17 -10.84 2.63 -1.90
C GLN A 17 -9.90 2.92 -0.74
N ILE A 18 -8.84 3.64 -1.04
CA ILE A 18 -7.85 4.01 -0.06
C ILE A 18 -7.66 5.53 -0.13
N ASP A 19 -7.84 6.19 1.00
CA ASP A 19 -7.67 7.64 1.06
C ASP A 19 -6.21 8.06 1.15
N ASN A 20 -5.35 7.15 1.55
CA ASN A 20 -3.94 7.46 1.73
C ASN A 20 -3.19 7.29 0.41
N GLU A 21 -2.78 8.40 -0.17
CA GLU A 21 -2.09 8.37 -1.45
C GLU A 21 -0.75 7.65 -1.36
N ASN A 22 -0.10 7.71 -0.22
CA ASN A 22 1.16 7.00 -0.06
C ASN A 22 0.97 5.50 -0.19
N ILE A 23 -0.10 4.99 0.40
CA ILE A 23 -0.41 3.57 0.30
C ILE A 23 -0.80 3.22 -1.12
N ASN A 24 -1.62 4.05 -1.76
CA ASN A 24 -2.01 3.81 -3.15
C ASN A 24 -0.81 3.74 -4.07
N ARG A 25 0.11 4.68 -3.91
CA ARG A 25 1.30 4.69 -4.73
C ARG A 25 2.13 3.45 -4.52
N LEU A 26 2.25 3.02 -3.26
CA LEU A 26 3.00 1.82 -2.95
C LEU A 26 2.36 0.59 -3.58
N ILE A 27 1.03 0.52 -3.54
CA ILE A 27 0.31 -0.59 -4.16
C ILE A 27 0.60 -0.64 -5.66
N GLU A 28 0.59 0.50 -6.31
CA GLU A 28 0.87 0.55 -7.74
C GLU A 28 2.30 0.18 -8.06
N VAL A 29 3.22 0.59 -7.22
CA VAL A 29 4.63 0.25 -7.40
C VAL A 29 4.87 -1.24 -7.24
N LEU A 30 4.29 -1.83 -6.20
CA LEU A 30 4.47 -3.26 -5.96
C LEU A 30 3.78 -4.11 -7.02
N ALA A 31 2.52 -3.80 -7.32
CA ALA A 31 1.74 -4.57 -8.29
C ALA A 31 1.89 -6.07 -8.02
N ASN A 32 2.36 -6.83 -8.98
CA ASN A 32 2.57 -8.27 -8.82
C ASN A 32 4.02 -8.63 -8.50
N ASN A 33 4.81 -7.64 -8.16
CA ASN A 33 6.24 -7.84 -7.93
C ASN A 33 6.55 -7.91 -6.44
N ARG A 34 7.74 -8.40 -6.15
CA ARG A 34 8.29 -8.38 -4.80
C ARG A 34 9.48 -7.45 -4.82
N LEU A 35 9.43 -6.41 -4.00
CA LEU A 35 10.46 -5.38 -4.00
C LEU A 35 11.01 -5.19 -2.60
N SER A 36 12.30 -4.87 -2.53
CA SER A 36 12.91 -4.48 -1.28
C SER A 36 12.57 -3.02 -0.97
N VAL A 37 12.88 -2.61 0.27
CA VAL A 37 12.63 -1.22 0.65
C VAL A 37 13.35 -0.27 -0.31
N LYS A 38 14.60 -0.60 -0.61
CA LYS A 38 15.39 0.24 -1.50
C LYS A 38 14.76 0.35 -2.88
N GLU A 39 14.29 -0.76 -3.39
CA GLU A 39 13.65 -0.77 -4.70
C GLU A 39 12.36 0.03 -4.70
N MET A 40 11.57 -0.11 -3.65
CA MET A 40 10.33 0.63 -3.53
C MET A 40 10.59 2.13 -3.43
N MET A 41 11.59 2.51 -2.62
CA MET A 41 11.92 3.92 -2.46
C MET A 41 12.35 4.55 -3.79
N ALA A 42 13.14 3.81 -4.55
CA ALA A 42 13.56 4.30 -5.85
C ALA A 42 12.37 4.48 -6.79
N ALA A 43 11.43 3.55 -6.74
CA ALA A 43 10.28 3.61 -7.61
C ALA A 43 9.34 4.76 -7.25
N VAL A 44 9.15 5.04 -5.96
CA VAL A 44 8.29 6.15 -5.55
C VAL A 44 9.02 7.47 -5.49
N GLY A 45 10.33 7.47 -5.66
CA GLY A 45 11.10 8.70 -5.69
C GLY A 45 11.38 9.32 -4.35
N LEU A 46 11.32 8.55 -3.28
CA LEU A 46 11.60 9.03 -1.95
C LEU A 46 13.04 8.70 -1.57
N LYS A 47 13.69 9.62 -0.88
CA LYS A 47 15.07 9.43 -0.46
C LYS A 47 15.22 9.21 1.03
N ASN A 48 14.24 9.60 1.81
CA ASN A 48 14.28 9.44 3.25
C ASN A 48 13.63 8.13 3.65
N ARG A 49 14.44 7.18 4.10
CA ARG A 49 13.95 5.87 4.46
C ARG A 49 12.97 5.93 5.63
N GLU A 50 13.24 6.75 6.62
CA GLU A 50 12.37 6.84 7.79
C GLU A 50 10.99 7.33 7.40
N ASN A 51 10.92 8.34 6.55
CA ASN A 51 9.65 8.85 6.08
C ASN A 51 8.91 7.81 5.26
N PHE A 52 9.63 7.13 4.39
CA PHE A 52 9.01 6.07 3.58
C PHE A 52 8.43 4.99 4.48
N MET A 53 9.20 4.53 5.47
CA MET A 53 8.73 3.49 6.35
C MET A 53 7.53 3.95 7.16
N GLU A 54 7.58 5.16 7.70
CA GLU A 54 6.54 5.63 8.59
C GLU A 54 5.25 6.01 7.87
N TYR A 55 5.36 6.62 6.71
CA TYR A 55 4.18 7.17 6.04
C TYR A 55 3.66 6.32 4.90
N SER A 56 4.43 5.36 4.44
CA SER A 56 4.02 4.52 3.33
C SER A 56 3.98 3.05 3.68
N LEU A 57 5.12 2.48 4.03
CA LEU A 57 5.22 1.03 4.21
C LEU A 57 4.53 0.53 5.47
N ASN A 58 4.83 1.14 6.61
CA ASN A 58 4.23 0.67 7.86
C ASN A 58 2.70 0.78 7.84
N PRO A 59 2.12 1.91 7.39
CA PRO A 59 0.67 1.97 7.28
C PRO A 59 0.11 0.92 6.33
N ALA A 60 0.78 0.65 5.24
CA ALA A 60 0.31 -0.35 4.29
C ALA A 60 0.31 -1.75 4.90
N ILE A 61 1.34 -2.06 5.67
CA ILE A 61 1.40 -3.35 6.35
C ILE A 61 0.31 -3.42 7.43
N LYS A 62 0.16 -2.35 8.18
CA LYS A 62 -0.83 -2.31 9.26
C LYS A 62 -2.24 -2.48 8.73
N GLU A 63 -2.53 -1.88 7.59
CA GLU A 63 -3.84 -1.99 6.97
C GLU A 63 -4.05 -3.30 6.24
N GLY A 64 -3.00 -4.10 6.10
CA GLY A 64 -3.12 -5.39 5.49
C GLY A 64 -3.01 -5.41 3.98
N PHE A 65 -2.47 -4.35 3.39
CA PHE A 65 -2.28 -4.29 1.94
C PHE A 65 -0.96 -4.88 1.48
N VAL A 66 0.03 -4.88 2.38
CA VAL A 66 1.38 -5.32 2.06
C VAL A 66 1.82 -6.34 3.10
N SER A 67 2.58 -7.34 2.67
CA SER A 67 3.15 -8.32 3.58
C SER A 67 4.63 -8.48 3.31
N MET A 68 5.34 -9.06 4.27
CA MET A 68 6.77 -9.31 4.18
C MET A 68 7.02 -10.72 3.68
N LEU A 69 8.05 -10.87 2.85
CA LEU A 69 8.47 -12.19 2.40
C LEU A 69 8.99 -13.02 3.57
N TYR A 70 9.73 -12.36 4.48
CA TYR A 70 10.24 -12.98 5.69
C TYR A 70 9.64 -12.30 6.91
N PRO A 71 8.40 -12.63 7.28
CA PRO A 71 7.73 -11.91 8.36
C PRO A 71 8.39 -12.10 9.72
N ASP A 72 9.07 -13.22 9.93
CA ASP A 72 9.76 -13.47 11.19
C ASP A 72 11.08 -12.74 11.30
N LYS A 73 11.59 -12.22 10.19
CA LYS A 73 12.87 -11.53 10.16
C LYS A 73 12.76 -10.25 9.36
N PRO A 74 12.15 -9.22 9.94
CA PRO A 74 11.93 -7.97 9.21
C PRO A 74 13.21 -7.35 8.65
N ARG A 75 14.34 -7.61 9.29
CA ARG A 75 15.62 -7.06 8.83
C ARG A 75 16.45 -8.04 8.04
N HIS A 76 15.82 -9.08 7.54
CA HIS A 76 16.51 -10.05 6.72
C HIS A 76 17.17 -9.36 5.53
N PRO A 77 18.43 -9.69 5.19
CA PRO A 77 19.13 -9.02 4.08
C PRO A 77 18.42 -9.15 2.74
N ARG A 78 17.63 -10.19 2.58
CA ARG A 78 16.88 -10.41 1.35
C ARG A 78 15.40 -10.15 1.51
N GLN A 79 15.05 -9.37 2.54
CA GLN A 79 13.66 -9.05 2.78
C GLN A 79 13.05 -8.33 1.59
N LYS A 80 11.86 -8.78 1.22
CA LYS A 80 11.10 -8.13 0.17
C LYS A 80 9.66 -7.98 0.62
N TYR A 81 8.96 -7.12 -0.05
CA TYR A 81 7.57 -6.82 0.27
C TYR A 81 6.71 -7.06 -0.95
N MET A 82 5.47 -7.45 -0.72
CA MET A 82 4.55 -7.77 -1.79
C MET A 82 3.15 -7.45 -1.35
N LEU A 83 2.24 -7.32 -2.31
CA LEU A 83 0.85 -7.07 -2.00
C LEU A 83 0.19 -8.33 -1.47
N THR A 84 -0.70 -8.14 -0.50
CA THR A 84 -1.58 -9.22 -0.03
C THR A 84 -2.72 -9.36 -1.04
N ILE A 85 -3.60 -10.32 -0.78
CA ILE A 85 -4.81 -10.46 -1.61
C ILE A 85 -5.60 -9.16 -1.57
N LYS A 86 -5.69 -8.54 -0.40
CA LYS A 86 -6.39 -7.26 -0.25
C LYS A 86 -5.71 -6.17 -1.09
N GLY A 87 -4.37 -6.11 -1.03
CA GLY A 87 -3.64 -5.14 -1.82
C GLY A 87 -3.77 -5.37 -3.30
N LEU A 88 -3.75 -6.64 -3.73
CA LEU A 88 -3.94 -6.96 -5.13
C LEU A 88 -5.34 -6.59 -5.62
N ALA A 89 -6.33 -6.75 -4.77
CA ALA A 89 -7.69 -6.36 -5.13
C ALA A 89 -7.77 -4.85 -5.41
N VAL A 90 -7.10 -4.05 -4.58
CA VAL A 90 -7.05 -2.61 -4.79
C VAL A 90 -6.31 -2.29 -6.08
N TYR A 91 -5.19 -2.94 -6.30
CA TYR A 91 -4.41 -2.72 -7.51
C TYR A 91 -5.23 -3.02 -8.75
N ASN A 92 -5.90 -4.15 -8.76
CA ASN A 92 -6.73 -4.53 -9.91
C ASN A 92 -7.89 -3.56 -10.10
N SER A 93 -8.49 -3.11 -9.01
CA SER A 93 -9.59 -2.15 -9.08
C SER A 93 -9.11 -0.84 -9.70
N ASN A 94 -7.93 -0.39 -9.33
CA ASN A 94 -7.38 0.85 -9.87
C ASN A 94 -7.07 0.75 -11.36
N ASN A 95 -6.80 -0.46 -11.83
CA ASN A 95 -6.40 -0.67 -13.22
C ASN A 95 -7.52 -1.14 -14.12
N MET A 96 -8.71 -1.23 -13.60
CA MET A 96 -9.86 -1.69 -14.37
C MET A 96 -10.65 -0.56 -15.02
N LYS A 97 -10.10 0.59 -15.12
CA LYS A 97 -10.84 1.71 -15.71
C LYS A 97 -10.76 1.69 -17.24
#